data_d43c5d3ad33d15809efbe8416fb6eade
#
_entry.id   d43c5d3ad33d15809efbe8416fb6eade
#
_cell.length_a   1.000
_cell.length_b   1.000
_cell.length_c   1.000
_cell.angle_alpha   90.00
_cell.angle_beta   90.00
_cell.angle_gamma   90.00
#
_symmetry.space_group_name_H-M   'P 1'
#
loop_
_entity.id
_entity.type
_entity.pdbx_description
1 polymer ?
#
loop_
_entity_poly.entity_id
_entity_poly.type
_entity_poly.pdbx_seq_one_letter_code
_entity_poly.pdbx_strand_id
1 'polypeptide(L)'
;NTDGSRYNTQAGAANSVNQAADAVMYANTNPRAIGGFSNNFRYKNFDLDVLFTYQAGFSVYYGTNAGMFDQRFWNNSVDVLNGWRKFGDVTDIPKPVYGDNVSNGSGLPISFNVFKGDFIKLKNVTFGYNFPVEGLKKVKITNIRFYVSGQNLFIFTKYPGPDPEVSSNGNGSATGQGVDRNTLANGRTMSVGLNIGF
;
A
#
# COMPACT_ATOMS: atom_id res chain seq x y z
N ASN A 1 32.26 -0.79 -3.60
CA ASN A 1 32.89 -0.30 -4.84
C ASN A 1 33.45 -1.46 -5.66
N THR A 2 33.57 -1.29 -6.95
CA THR A 2 34.11 -2.29 -7.89
C THR A 2 35.60 -2.60 -7.65
N ASP A 3 36.32 -1.72 -6.99
CA ASP A 3 37.73 -1.86 -6.60
C ASP A 3 37.93 -2.54 -5.24
N GLY A 4 36.86 -3.01 -4.58
CA GLY A 4 36.89 -3.61 -3.25
C GLY A 4 36.97 -2.61 -2.10
N SER A 5 37.03 -1.31 -2.39
CA SER A 5 36.95 -0.28 -1.33
C SER A 5 35.55 -0.21 -0.73
N ARG A 6 35.46 0.19 0.54
CA ARG A 6 34.18 0.38 1.23
C ARG A 6 33.72 1.82 1.09
N TYR A 7 32.43 2.02 0.91
CA TYR A 7 31.85 3.34 1.08
C TYR A 7 31.98 3.79 2.54
N ASN A 8 32.40 5.03 2.73
CA ASN A 8 32.26 5.69 4.00
C ASN A 8 30.93 6.43 4.00
N THR A 9 30.06 6.06 4.90
CA THR A 9 28.69 6.60 4.97
C THR A 9 28.57 7.77 5.93
N GLN A 10 29.65 8.18 6.59
CA GLN A 10 29.66 9.40 7.41
C GLN A 10 29.56 10.65 6.53
N ALA A 11 28.66 11.55 6.89
CA ALA A 11 28.49 12.82 6.19
C ALA A 11 29.81 13.62 6.16
N GLY A 12 30.22 14.04 4.96
CA GLY A 12 31.43 14.81 4.74
C GLY A 12 32.75 14.02 4.71
N ALA A 13 32.72 12.70 4.89
CA ALA A 13 33.92 11.88 4.71
C ALA A 13 34.26 11.67 3.24
N ALA A 14 35.53 11.46 2.94
CA ALA A 14 35.98 11.04 1.62
C ALA A 14 35.29 9.72 1.23
N ASN A 15 34.76 9.63 0.00
CA ASN A 15 33.97 8.50 -0.49
C ASN A 15 32.64 8.28 0.27
N SER A 16 32.07 9.30 0.89
CA SER A 16 30.72 9.22 1.45
C SER A 16 29.67 9.13 0.33
N VAL A 17 28.55 8.46 0.64
CA VAL A 17 27.40 8.44 -0.28
C VAL A 17 26.91 9.87 -0.49
N ASN A 18 26.92 10.31 -1.75
CA ASN A 18 26.41 11.60 -2.16
C ASN A 18 25.02 11.43 -2.78
N GLN A 19 24.01 12.00 -2.11
CA GLN A 19 22.61 11.84 -2.53
C GLN A 19 22.33 12.34 -3.95
N ALA A 20 23.06 13.34 -4.44
CA ALA A 20 22.90 13.86 -5.80
C ALA A 20 23.74 13.10 -6.83
N ALA A 21 25.01 12.80 -6.51
CA ALA A 21 25.93 12.17 -7.43
C ALA A 21 25.72 10.65 -7.58
N ASP A 22 25.29 9.98 -6.49
CA ASP A 22 25.06 8.54 -6.46
C ASP A 22 23.59 8.16 -6.72
N ALA A 23 22.74 9.15 -7.02
CA ALA A 23 21.33 8.91 -7.33
C ALA A 23 21.19 8.18 -8.67
N VAL A 24 20.41 7.10 -8.65
CA VAL A 24 20.05 6.34 -9.84
C VAL A 24 18.54 6.23 -9.99
N MET A 25 18.05 6.19 -11.24
CA MET A 25 16.65 5.86 -11.49
C MET A 25 16.43 4.38 -11.25
N TYR A 26 15.81 4.05 -10.13
CA TYR A 26 15.66 2.68 -9.64
C TYR A 26 14.33 2.05 -10.03
N ALA A 27 13.23 2.81 -9.95
CA ALA A 27 11.89 2.27 -10.14
C ALA A 27 10.93 3.32 -10.70
N ASN A 28 9.80 2.86 -11.25
CA ASN A 28 8.72 3.70 -11.74
C ASN A 28 7.53 3.63 -10.79
N THR A 29 6.99 4.77 -10.40
CA THR A 29 5.81 4.89 -9.53
C THR A 29 4.48 4.85 -10.30
N ASN A 30 4.52 5.03 -11.62
CA ASN A 30 3.33 4.97 -12.46
C ASN A 30 3.02 3.52 -12.85
N PRO A 31 1.81 3.02 -12.59
CA PRO A 31 1.39 1.69 -13.04
C PRO A 31 1.46 1.57 -14.56
N ARG A 32 1.95 0.43 -15.05
CA ARG A 32 1.93 0.10 -16.49
C ARG A 32 0.57 -0.42 -16.94
N ALA A 33 -0.17 -1.03 -16.02
CA ALA A 33 -1.51 -1.56 -16.28
C ALA A 33 -2.44 -1.20 -15.13
N ILE A 34 -3.61 -0.67 -15.46
CA ILE A 34 -4.68 -0.35 -14.52
C ILE A 34 -5.97 -0.89 -15.11
N GLY A 35 -6.79 -1.52 -14.31
CA GLY A 35 -8.09 -2.00 -14.77
C GLY A 35 -9.02 -2.41 -13.66
N GLY A 36 -10.20 -2.83 -14.09
CA GLY A 36 -11.24 -3.35 -13.22
C GLY A 36 -12.02 -4.46 -13.88
N PHE A 37 -12.56 -5.33 -13.07
CA PHE A 37 -13.41 -6.43 -13.49
C PHE A 37 -14.67 -6.40 -12.64
N SER A 38 -15.81 -6.22 -13.30
CA SER A 38 -17.13 -6.16 -12.66
C SER A 38 -17.98 -7.34 -13.11
N ASN A 39 -18.63 -7.98 -12.15
CA ASN A 39 -19.62 -9.01 -12.41
C ASN A 39 -20.92 -8.73 -11.67
N ASN A 40 -22.01 -8.96 -12.37
CA ASN A 40 -23.36 -8.92 -11.83
C ASN A 40 -24.01 -10.29 -12.01
N PHE A 41 -24.39 -10.94 -10.94
CA PHE A 41 -25.07 -12.21 -10.91
C PHE A 41 -26.51 -12.01 -10.44
N ARG A 42 -27.48 -12.59 -11.14
CA ARG A 42 -28.87 -12.58 -10.73
C ARG A 42 -29.43 -14.00 -10.74
N TYR A 43 -30.04 -14.35 -9.63
CA TYR A 43 -30.74 -15.62 -9.53
C TYR A 43 -32.05 -15.45 -8.75
N LYS A 44 -33.18 -15.62 -9.43
CA LYS A 44 -34.50 -15.33 -8.87
C LYS A 44 -34.56 -13.90 -8.32
N ASN A 45 -34.76 -13.76 -7.01
CA ASN A 45 -34.90 -12.50 -6.31
C ASN A 45 -33.55 -11.98 -5.74
N PHE A 46 -32.47 -12.73 -5.90
CA PHE A 46 -31.14 -12.36 -5.42
C PHE A 46 -30.33 -11.68 -6.51
N ASP A 47 -29.59 -10.68 -6.14
CA ASP A 47 -28.57 -10.05 -6.96
C ASP A 47 -27.23 -9.94 -6.18
N LEU A 48 -26.14 -10.14 -6.89
CA LEU A 48 -24.79 -10.02 -6.37
C LEU A 48 -23.94 -9.23 -7.37
N ASP A 49 -23.47 -8.08 -6.93
CA ASP A 49 -22.52 -7.25 -7.66
C ASP A 49 -21.14 -7.34 -7.03
N VAL A 50 -20.13 -7.61 -7.83
CA VAL A 50 -18.73 -7.71 -7.37
C VAL A 50 -17.84 -6.88 -8.29
N LEU A 51 -17.02 -6.02 -7.70
CA LEU A 51 -16.03 -5.21 -8.41
C LEU A 51 -14.63 -5.49 -7.88
N PHE A 52 -13.75 -5.96 -8.75
CA PHE A 52 -12.32 -6.00 -8.53
C PHE A 52 -11.64 -4.86 -9.28
N THR A 53 -10.61 -4.28 -8.68
CA THR A 53 -9.68 -3.35 -9.33
C THR A 53 -8.27 -3.87 -9.21
N TYR A 54 -7.40 -3.54 -10.17
CA TYR A 54 -6.00 -3.91 -10.12
C TYR A 54 -5.10 -2.81 -10.67
N GLN A 55 -3.89 -2.77 -10.16
CA GLN A 55 -2.79 -2.01 -10.72
C GLN A 55 -1.54 -2.88 -10.72
N ALA A 56 -0.73 -2.78 -11.77
CA ALA A 56 0.46 -3.60 -11.92
C ALA A 56 1.59 -2.85 -12.64
N GLY A 57 2.82 -3.26 -12.37
CA GLY A 57 4.03 -2.75 -12.99
C GLY A 57 4.50 -1.41 -12.42
N PHE A 58 4.31 -1.17 -11.14
CA PHE A 58 4.77 0.02 -10.44
C PHE A 58 5.45 -0.32 -9.12
N SER A 59 6.10 0.68 -8.56
CA SER A 59 6.78 0.58 -7.27
C SER A 59 6.37 1.72 -6.35
N VAL A 60 6.45 1.46 -5.05
CA VAL A 60 6.14 2.42 -3.98
C VAL A 60 7.36 2.57 -3.09
N TYR A 61 7.74 3.80 -2.80
CA TYR A 61 8.70 4.10 -1.75
C TYR A 61 7.97 4.08 -0.41
N TYR A 62 8.30 3.10 0.43
CA TYR A 62 7.71 2.93 1.75
C TYR A 62 8.47 3.76 2.81
N GLY A 63 8.15 5.04 2.87
CA GLY A 63 8.81 5.99 3.77
C GLY A 63 8.56 5.73 5.25
N THR A 64 7.43 5.11 5.60
CA THR A 64 7.16 4.65 6.97
C THR A 64 8.16 3.58 7.38
N ASN A 65 8.50 2.65 6.48
CA ASN A 65 9.52 1.64 6.71
C ASN A 65 10.88 2.27 7.01
N ALA A 66 11.26 3.31 6.25
CA ALA A 66 12.50 4.05 6.49
C ALA A 66 12.57 4.59 7.94
N GLY A 67 11.45 5.10 8.47
CA GLY A 67 11.36 5.54 9.87
C GLY A 67 11.44 4.38 10.85
N MET A 68 10.77 3.26 10.58
CA MET A 68 10.76 2.07 11.45
C MET A 68 12.13 1.37 11.53
N PHE A 69 12.99 1.55 10.52
CA PHE A 69 14.35 1.02 10.50
C PHE A 69 15.42 2.05 10.87
N ASP A 70 15.04 3.31 11.12
CA ASP A 70 15.96 4.36 11.55
C ASP A 70 16.32 4.19 13.03
N GLN A 71 17.44 3.56 13.30
CA GLN A 71 17.92 3.21 14.65
C GLN A 71 18.51 4.38 15.44
N ARG A 72 18.32 5.63 15.00
CA ARG A 72 18.90 6.80 15.67
C ARG A 72 18.04 7.34 16.81
N PHE A 73 16.72 7.55 16.55
CA PHE A 73 15.87 8.33 17.48
C PHE A 73 14.48 7.73 17.72
N TRP A 74 14.03 6.79 16.88
CA TRP A 74 12.66 6.32 16.89
C TRP A 74 12.53 4.93 17.51
N ASN A 75 11.33 4.59 17.93
CA ASN A 75 11.00 3.21 18.21
C ASN A 75 10.98 2.44 16.90
N ASN A 76 11.76 1.36 16.85
CA ASN A 76 11.97 0.61 15.64
C ASN A 76 11.00 -0.59 15.52
N SER A 77 10.91 -1.14 14.30
CA SER A 77 10.36 -2.47 14.08
C SER A 77 11.21 -3.52 14.82
N VAL A 78 10.55 -4.57 15.28
CA VAL A 78 11.22 -5.75 15.85
C VAL A 78 12.22 -6.40 14.89
N ASP A 79 12.03 -6.23 13.59
CA ASP A 79 12.91 -6.76 12.54
C ASP A 79 14.34 -6.23 12.64
N VAL A 80 14.54 -5.05 13.23
CA VAL A 80 15.86 -4.46 13.50
C VAL A 80 16.73 -5.39 14.36
N LEU A 81 16.12 -6.25 15.17
CA LEU A 81 16.83 -7.23 15.98
C LEU A 81 17.60 -8.26 15.13
N ASN A 82 17.20 -8.45 13.87
CA ASN A 82 17.88 -9.32 12.90
C ASN A 82 19.05 -8.62 12.18
N GLY A 83 19.43 -7.42 12.64
CA GLY A 83 20.54 -6.66 12.08
C GLY A 83 21.88 -7.36 12.22
N TRP A 84 22.81 -7.04 11.33
CA TRP A 84 24.17 -7.56 11.34
C TRP A 84 24.91 -7.21 12.66
N ARG A 85 25.51 -8.20 13.31
CA ARG A 85 26.21 -8.03 14.61
C ARG A 85 27.66 -8.50 14.55
N LYS A 86 27.95 -9.56 13.81
CA LYS A 86 29.28 -10.20 13.77
C LYS A 86 29.56 -10.80 12.39
N PHE A 87 30.81 -11.10 12.13
CA PHE A 87 31.21 -11.82 10.92
C PHE A 87 30.50 -13.16 10.83
N GLY A 88 29.99 -13.45 9.62
CA GLY A 88 29.18 -14.64 9.33
C GLY A 88 27.67 -14.39 9.37
N ASP A 89 27.20 -13.28 9.92
CA ASP A 89 25.80 -12.92 9.86
C ASP A 89 25.40 -12.54 8.41
N VAL A 90 24.30 -13.12 7.93
CA VAL A 90 23.71 -12.80 6.63
C VAL A 90 22.36 -12.13 6.87
N THR A 91 22.28 -10.84 6.58
CA THR A 91 21.08 -10.01 6.80
C THR A 91 21.11 -8.78 5.92
N ASP A 92 19.92 -8.29 5.54
CA ASP A 92 19.75 -7.06 4.77
C ASP A 92 19.77 -5.80 5.68
N ILE A 93 19.78 -5.98 7.00
CA ILE A 93 19.76 -4.89 7.96
C ILE A 93 21.19 -4.63 8.45
N PRO A 94 21.78 -3.48 8.12
CA PRO A 94 23.16 -3.16 8.49
C PRO A 94 23.30 -2.95 10.00
N LYS A 95 24.53 -3.10 10.50
CA LYS A 95 24.88 -2.71 11.86
C LYS A 95 24.72 -1.19 12.02
N PRO A 96 24.00 -0.70 13.05
CA PRO A 96 23.89 0.73 13.30
C PRO A 96 25.26 1.30 13.71
N VAL A 97 25.63 2.41 13.10
CA VAL A 97 26.86 3.14 13.41
C VAL A 97 26.51 4.59 13.71
N TYR A 98 26.91 5.07 14.87
CA TYR A 98 26.65 6.45 15.27
C TYR A 98 27.20 7.45 14.26
N GLY A 99 26.37 8.42 13.88
CA GLY A 99 26.71 9.43 12.88
C GLY A 99 26.65 8.98 11.42
N ASP A 100 26.36 7.71 11.16
CA ASP A 100 26.23 7.16 9.82
C ASP A 100 24.77 7.20 9.36
N ASN A 101 24.50 7.95 8.30
CA ASN A 101 23.14 8.12 7.80
C ASN A 101 22.61 6.94 6.98
N VAL A 102 23.46 6.08 6.46
CA VAL A 102 23.03 4.94 5.62
C VAL A 102 22.86 3.68 6.46
N SER A 103 23.85 3.32 7.27
CA SER A 103 23.82 2.10 8.09
C SER A 103 22.75 2.12 9.19
N ASN A 104 22.29 3.29 9.58
CA ASN A 104 21.20 3.41 10.56
C ASN A 104 19.80 3.25 9.97
N GLY A 105 19.65 2.89 8.69
CA GLY A 105 18.37 2.78 8.04
C GLY A 105 17.73 4.13 7.69
N SER A 106 18.54 5.14 7.59
CA SER A 106 18.25 6.57 7.61
C SER A 106 17.14 7.05 6.68
N GLY A 107 16.74 8.29 6.89
CA GLY A 107 15.82 9.03 6.03
C GLY A 107 16.33 9.32 4.60
N LEU A 108 17.45 8.76 4.16
CA LEU A 108 17.87 8.82 2.76
C LEU A 108 16.97 7.92 1.92
N PRO A 109 16.56 8.38 0.71
CA PRO A 109 15.75 7.58 -0.21
C PRO A 109 16.60 6.49 -0.86
N ILE A 110 16.79 5.39 -0.16
CA ILE A 110 17.53 4.22 -0.62
C ILE A 110 16.61 3.13 -1.17
N SER A 111 17.13 2.30 -2.07
CA SER A 111 16.38 1.23 -2.73
C SER A 111 15.80 0.18 -1.77
N PHE A 112 16.38 0.04 -0.58
CA PHE A 112 15.87 -0.84 0.49
C PHE A 112 14.40 -0.57 0.85
N ASN A 113 13.94 0.67 0.72
CA ASN A 113 12.57 1.07 1.02
C ASN A 113 11.66 1.14 -0.21
N VAL A 114 12.10 0.63 -1.36
CA VAL A 114 11.30 0.60 -2.59
C VAL A 114 10.76 -0.80 -2.82
N PHE A 115 9.45 -0.94 -2.83
CA PHE A 115 8.75 -2.20 -2.97
C PHE A 115 7.84 -2.20 -4.21
N LYS A 116 7.54 -3.39 -4.75
CA LYS A 116 6.52 -3.53 -5.79
C LYS A 116 5.15 -3.19 -5.19
N GLY A 117 4.41 -2.34 -5.91
CA GLY A 117 3.08 -1.89 -5.53
C GLY A 117 1.94 -2.67 -6.17
N ASP A 118 2.23 -3.72 -6.93
CA ASP A 118 1.21 -4.49 -7.65
C ASP A 118 0.15 -5.05 -6.70
N PHE A 119 -1.12 -4.88 -7.06
CA PHE A 119 -2.23 -5.39 -6.26
C PHE A 119 -3.46 -5.75 -7.08
N ILE A 120 -4.31 -6.59 -6.50
CA ILE A 120 -5.70 -6.80 -6.87
C ILE A 120 -6.55 -6.54 -5.62
N LYS A 121 -7.57 -5.71 -5.73
CA LYS A 121 -8.43 -5.30 -4.63
C LYS A 121 -9.89 -5.68 -4.89
N LEU A 122 -10.53 -6.32 -3.92
CA LEU A 122 -11.99 -6.46 -3.90
C LEU A 122 -12.59 -5.14 -3.44
N LYS A 123 -12.92 -4.29 -4.43
CA LYS A 123 -13.29 -2.89 -4.21
C LYS A 123 -14.70 -2.74 -3.70
N ASN A 124 -15.64 -3.53 -4.24
CA ASN A 124 -17.04 -3.51 -3.84
C ASN A 124 -17.68 -4.88 -3.97
N VAL A 125 -18.50 -5.23 -3.00
CA VAL A 125 -19.45 -6.36 -3.08
C VAL A 125 -20.77 -5.86 -2.56
N THR A 126 -21.84 -6.09 -3.35
CA THR A 126 -23.21 -5.80 -2.92
C THR A 126 -24.06 -7.03 -3.14
N PHE A 127 -24.69 -7.51 -2.09
CA PHE A 127 -25.65 -8.60 -2.14
C PHE A 127 -27.04 -8.07 -1.82
N GLY A 128 -27.98 -8.24 -2.73
CA GLY A 128 -29.34 -7.75 -2.66
C GLY A 128 -30.39 -8.86 -2.72
N TYR A 129 -31.53 -8.60 -2.08
CA TYR A 129 -32.73 -9.42 -2.20
C TYR A 129 -33.92 -8.53 -2.52
N ASN A 130 -34.59 -8.84 -3.63
CA ASN A 130 -35.79 -8.15 -4.09
C ASN A 130 -37.02 -8.92 -3.62
N PHE A 131 -37.79 -8.32 -2.74
CA PHE A 131 -39.00 -8.95 -2.21
C PHE A 131 -40.11 -8.98 -3.27
N PRO A 132 -40.86 -10.09 -3.38
CA PRO A 132 -42.06 -10.12 -4.22
C PRO A 132 -43.11 -9.18 -3.64
N VAL A 133 -43.55 -8.20 -4.45
CA VAL A 133 -44.47 -7.14 -4.01
C VAL A 133 -45.91 -7.31 -4.56
N GLU A 134 -46.23 -8.48 -5.07
CA GLU A 134 -47.54 -8.72 -5.70
C GLU A 134 -48.72 -8.43 -4.77
N GLY A 135 -48.63 -8.77 -3.47
CA GLY A 135 -49.65 -8.47 -2.46
C GLY A 135 -49.67 -7.03 -1.97
N LEU A 136 -48.64 -6.22 -2.28
CA LEU A 136 -48.47 -4.86 -1.79
C LEU A 136 -48.88 -3.78 -2.78
N LYS A 137 -49.33 -4.17 -3.98
CA LYS A 137 -49.80 -3.23 -5.02
C LYS A 137 -50.97 -2.36 -4.55
N LYS A 138 -51.78 -2.86 -3.61
CA LYS A 138 -52.89 -2.09 -3.02
C LYS A 138 -52.42 -0.85 -2.25
N VAL A 139 -51.23 -0.89 -1.68
CA VAL A 139 -50.60 0.25 -0.96
C VAL A 139 -49.60 1.01 -1.85
N LYS A 140 -49.67 0.80 -3.18
CA LYS A 140 -48.80 1.46 -4.21
C LYS A 140 -47.31 1.16 -4.05
N ILE A 141 -46.94 0.13 -3.32
CA ILE A 141 -45.55 -0.30 -3.24
C ILE A 141 -45.23 -1.10 -4.50
N THR A 142 -44.23 -0.62 -5.23
CA THR A 142 -43.79 -1.18 -6.53
C THR A 142 -42.53 -2.00 -6.45
N ASN A 143 -41.68 -1.72 -5.44
CA ASN A 143 -40.43 -2.44 -5.22
C ASN A 143 -40.02 -2.37 -3.76
N ILE A 144 -39.49 -3.48 -3.22
CA ILE A 144 -38.76 -3.53 -1.94
C ILE A 144 -37.47 -4.30 -2.18
N ARG A 145 -36.33 -3.66 -1.95
CA ARG A 145 -35.03 -4.31 -2.03
C ARG A 145 -34.25 -4.08 -0.75
N PHE A 146 -33.86 -5.16 -0.11
CA PHE A 146 -32.89 -5.16 0.98
C PHE A 146 -31.50 -5.46 0.41
N TYR A 147 -30.46 -4.77 0.88
CA TYR A 147 -29.10 -5.06 0.44
C TYR A 147 -28.07 -4.87 1.54
N VAL A 148 -26.99 -5.62 1.43
CA VAL A 148 -25.77 -5.46 2.22
C VAL A 148 -24.64 -5.19 1.24
N SER A 149 -23.84 -4.18 1.51
CA SER A 149 -22.67 -3.86 0.70
C SER A 149 -21.41 -3.73 1.54
N GLY A 150 -20.29 -4.12 0.95
CA GLY A 150 -18.97 -3.98 1.56
C GLY A 150 -18.00 -3.33 0.58
N GLN A 151 -17.19 -2.40 1.06
CA GLN A 151 -16.18 -1.71 0.26
C GLN A 151 -14.79 -1.95 0.83
N ASN A 152 -13.79 -2.04 -0.07
CA ASN A 152 -12.38 -2.25 0.25
C ASN A 152 -12.14 -3.49 1.14
N LEU A 153 -12.85 -4.59 0.87
CA LEU A 153 -12.88 -5.75 1.77
C LEU A 153 -11.54 -6.48 1.84
N PHE A 154 -10.91 -6.70 0.69
CA PHE A 154 -9.65 -7.43 0.60
C PHE A 154 -8.71 -6.81 -0.41
N ILE A 155 -7.41 -6.88 -0.10
CA ILE A 155 -6.33 -6.54 -1.01
C ILE A 155 -5.34 -7.70 -1.08
N PHE A 156 -4.99 -8.09 -2.30
CA PHE A 156 -3.98 -9.10 -2.59
C PHE A 156 -2.75 -8.39 -3.15
N THR A 157 -1.69 -8.33 -2.37
CA THR A 157 -0.45 -7.63 -2.71
C THR A 157 0.75 -8.25 -2.00
N LYS A 158 1.95 -8.02 -2.53
CA LYS A 158 3.23 -8.30 -1.85
C LYS A 158 3.84 -7.05 -1.21
N TYR A 159 3.16 -5.92 -1.30
CA TYR A 159 3.58 -4.69 -0.66
C TYR A 159 3.50 -4.84 0.87
N PRO A 160 4.58 -4.54 1.61
CA PRO A 160 4.61 -4.73 3.07
C PRO A 160 3.85 -3.66 3.86
N GLY A 161 3.53 -2.53 3.24
CA GLY A 161 2.76 -1.46 3.86
C GLY A 161 1.25 -1.73 3.86
N PRO A 162 0.47 -0.84 4.43
CA PRO A 162 -0.97 -1.05 4.64
C PRO A 162 -1.78 -1.10 3.35
N ASP A 163 -1.45 -0.28 2.35
CA ASP A 163 -2.20 -0.21 1.08
C ASP A 163 -1.34 0.47 0.00
N PRO A 164 -0.93 -0.21 -1.08
CA PRO A 164 -0.12 0.39 -2.13
C PRO A 164 -0.90 1.36 -3.04
N GLU A 165 -2.23 1.38 -2.97
CA GLU A 165 -3.07 2.34 -3.72
C GLU A 165 -2.98 3.76 -3.12
N VAL A 166 -2.65 3.88 -1.83
CA VAL A 166 -2.51 5.18 -1.20
C VAL A 166 -1.12 5.76 -1.44
N SER A 167 -1.07 7.02 -1.78
CA SER A 167 0.16 7.77 -1.91
C SER A 167 0.06 8.99 -1.02
N SER A 168 0.94 9.08 -0.03
CA SER A 168 1.09 10.30 0.74
C SER A 168 2.22 11.12 0.16
N ASN A 169 1.85 12.25 -0.19
CA ASN A 169 2.74 13.33 -0.46
C ASN A 169 3.04 14.05 0.86
N GLY A 170 3.95 13.52 1.61
CA GLY A 170 4.26 13.99 2.96
C GLY A 170 4.58 15.47 3.10
N ASN A 171 4.64 16.24 1.99
CA ASN A 171 4.99 17.66 1.96
C ASN A 171 4.10 18.51 1.05
N GLY A 172 2.90 18.07 0.65
CA GLY A 172 2.01 18.86 -0.20
C GLY A 172 2.50 19.09 -1.64
N SER A 173 3.56 18.43 -2.08
CA SER A 173 4.09 18.54 -3.43
C SER A 173 3.43 17.54 -4.37
N ALA A 174 2.99 17.98 -5.54
CA ALA A 174 2.40 17.14 -6.58
C ALA A 174 3.33 16.02 -7.10
N THR A 175 4.60 16.07 -6.74
CA THR A 175 5.63 15.09 -7.11
C THR A 175 5.74 13.90 -6.17
N GLY A 176 4.91 13.81 -5.14
CA GLY A 176 4.95 12.74 -4.13
C GLY A 176 4.20 11.46 -4.49
N GLN A 177 3.78 11.28 -5.75
CA GLN A 177 3.14 10.04 -6.19
C GLN A 177 4.08 8.85 -5.99
N GLY A 178 3.53 7.75 -5.44
CA GLY A 178 4.30 6.54 -5.17
C GLY A 178 5.14 6.59 -3.88
N VAL A 179 4.83 7.52 -2.98
CA VAL A 179 5.42 7.59 -1.64
C VAL A 179 4.35 7.26 -0.60
N ASP A 180 4.55 6.22 0.17
CA ASP A 180 3.75 5.88 1.35
C ASP A 180 4.52 6.28 2.61
N ARG A 181 4.15 7.39 3.23
CA ARG A 181 4.74 7.86 4.48
C ARG A 181 3.64 8.19 5.48
N ASN A 182 3.48 7.31 6.48
CA ASN A 182 2.46 7.44 7.52
C ASN A 182 1.04 7.59 6.98
N THR A 183 0.75 6.93 5.84
CA THR A 183 -0.59 6.91 5.26
C THR A 183 -1.48 5.92 5.96
N LEU A 184 -2.74 6.26 6.04
CA LEU A 184 -3.79 5.33 6.44
C LEU A 184 -4.30 4.57 5.22
N ALA A 185 -4.44 3.25 5.37
CA ALA A 185 -5.12 2.44 4.37
C ALA A 185 -6.57 2.89 4.18
N ASN A 186 -7.11 2.64 2.99
CA ASN A 186 -8.53 2.82 2.75
C ASN A 186 -9.35 1.96 3.72
N GLY A 187 -10.25 2.57 4.46
CA GLY A 187 -11.10 1.90 5.44
C GLY A 187 -12.01 0.85 4.78
N ARG A 188 -12.19 -0.28 5.46
CA ARG A 188 -13.26 -1.24 5.12
C ARG A 188 -14.57 -0.69 5.61
N THR A 189 -15.57 -0.61 4.72
CA THR A 189 -16.90 -0.11 5.04
C THR A 189 -17.93 -1.18 4.77
N MET A 190 -18.86 -1.37 5.70
CA MET A 190 -20.04 -2.20 5.50
C MET A 190 -21.28 -1.35 5.66
N SER A 191 -22.22 -1.53 4.75
CA SER A 191 -23.50 -0.81 4.75
C SER A 191 -24.66 -1.78 4.57
N VAL A 192 -25.76 -1.49 5.23
CA VAL A 192 -27.03 -2.18 5.09
C VAL A 192 -28.06 -1.17 4.65
N GLY A 193 -28.84 -1.50 3.64
CA GLY A 193 -29.86 -0.59 3.13
C GLY A 193 -31.15 -1.27 2.72
N LEU A 194 -32.21 -0.49 2.73
CA LEU A 194 -33.54 -0.86 2.30
C LEU A 194 -34.04 0.18 1.30
N ASN A 195 -34.38 -0.25 0.09
CA ASN A 195 -35.02 0.58 -0.92
C ASN A 195 -36.48 0.21 -1.04
N ILE A 196 -37.37 1.19 -0.95
CA ILE A 196 -38.82 1.03 -1.16
C ILE A 196 -39.25 2.00 -2.24
N GLY A 197 -39.85 1.48 -3.31
CA GLY A 197 -40.44 2.26 -4.38
C GLY A 197 -41.98 2.28 -4.25
N PHE A 198 -42.57 3.43 -4.51
CA PHE A 198 -44.01 3.67 -4.47
C PHE A 198 -44.53 4.00 -5.85
#